data_d489acf789a806ef5fe2a88e3ca765c3
#
_entry.id   d489acf789a806ef5fe2a88e3ca765c3
#
_cell.length_a   1.000
_cell.length_b   1.000
_cell.length_c   1.000
_cell.angle_alpha   90.00
_cell.angle_beta   90.00
_cell.angle_gamma   90.00
#
_symmetry.space_group_name_H-M   'P 1'
#
loop_
_entity.id
_entity.type
_entity.pdbx_description
1 polymer ?
#
loop_
_entity_poly.entity_id
_entity_poly.type
_entity_poly.pdbx_seq_one_letter_code
_entity_poly.pdbx_strand_id
1 'polypeptide(L)'
;MALVPMVIEKSSTGERAYDIYSRLLKERIVFLNGPVDDHSANLIVAQFLHLESEDSSKDINFYINSPGGLVTAGLSIYDTMQFIGPDVATYVMGQACSMGSFLAQAGAVGKRYVLPESRTMIHRVSSGTPGTSGSVHVQELQFEDARRTYEESQRINQRLTELYVRHNTAGKTYAEMHDTMKFDTFLSAEEAVAWGLADQVIAKRTMN
;
A
#
# COMPACT_ATOMS: atom_id res chain seq x y z
N MET A 1 16.34 18.27 -3.26
CA MET A 1 16.35 16.85 -3.64
C MET A 1 17.47 16.20 -2.84
N ALA A 2 17.17 15.16 -2.03
CA ALA A 2 18.21 14.44 -1.28
C ALA A 2 19.11 13.67 -2.27
N LEU A 3 20.41 13.69 -2.03
CA LEU A 3 21.38 12.97 -2.87
C LEU A 3 21.21 11.46 -2.59
N VAL A 4 20.90 10.68 -3.63
CA VAL A 4 20.82 9.21 -3.51
C VAL A 4 22.26 8.68 -3.51
N PRO A 5 22.70 7.95 -2.45
CA PRO A 5 24.06 7.44 -2.38
C PRO A 5 24.31 6.32 -3.40
N MET A 6 25.53 6.29 -3.93
CA MET A 6 26.01 5.24 -4.83
C MET A 6 26.78 4.19 -4.03
N VAL A 7 26.58 2.92 -4.37
CA VAL A 7 27.34 1.78 -3.82
C VAL A 7 28.07 1.06 -4.94
N ILE A 8 29.29 0.57 -4.66
CA ILE A 8 30.10 -0.16 -5.61
C ILE A 8 30.10 -1.64 -5.21
N GLU A 9 29.62 -2.49 -6.12
CA GLU A 9 29.68 -3.94 -5.98
C GLU A 9 30.90 -4.47 -6.74
N LYS A 10 31.77 -5.19 -6.04
CA LYS A 10 32.93 -5.86 -6.63
C LYS A 10 32.57 -7.30 -6.98
N SER A 11 32.82 -7.69 -8.20
CA SER A 11 32.66 -9.07 -8.68
C SER A 11 33.93 -9.57 -9.33
N SER A 12 34.00 -10.87 -9.63
CA SER A 12 35.12 -11.46 -10.39
C SER A 12 35.28 -10.88 -11.81
N THR A 13 34.21 -10.24 -12.34
CA THR A 13 34.20 -9.66 -13.70
C THR A 13 34.37 -8.13 -13.69
N GLY A 14 34.60 -7.50 -12.52
CA GLY A 14 34.82 -6.06 -12.41
C GLY A 14 33.99 -5.38 -11.34
N GLU A 15 34.00 -4.04 -11.32
CA GLU A 15 33.25 -3.20 -10.40
C GLU A 15 32.02 -2.63 -11.12
N ARG A 16 30.85 -2.64 -10.43
CA ARG A 16 29.62 -1.99 -10.89
C ARG A 16 29.12 -1.01 -9.85
N ALA A 17 28.78 0.19 -10.27
CA ALA A 17 28.15 1.18 -9.43
C ALA A 17 26.62 1.11 -9.58
N TYR A 18 25.93 1.12 -8.45
CA TYR A 18 24.44 1.19 -8.35
C TYR A 18 24.07 2.32 -7.42
N ASP A 19 22.94 2.98 -7.66
CA ASP A 19 22.31 3.70 -6.57
C ASP A 19 21.77 2.71 -5.53
N ILE A 20 21.54 3.21 -4.29
CA ILE A 20 21.18 2.31 -3.19
C ILE A 20 19.85 1.58 -3.44
N TYR A 21 18.87 2.24 -4.10
CA TYR A 21 17.58 1.61 -4.38
C TYR A 21 17.71 0.52 -5.44
N SER A 22 18.44 0.78 -6.52
CA SER A 22 18.74 -0.23 -7.54
C SER A 22 19.51 -1.42 -6.96
N ARG A 23 20.43 -1.17 -5.99
CA ARG A 23 21.14 -2.27 -5.31
C ARG A 23 20.20 -3.11 -4.44
N LEU A 24 19.28 -2.47 -3.72
CA LEU A 24 18.30 -3.15 -2.89
C LEU A 24 17.24 -3.89 -3.73
N LEU A 25 16.89 -3.37 -4.92
CA LEU A 25 15.99 -4.04 -5.84
C LEU A 25 16.54 -5.41 -6.28
N LYS A 26 17.87 -5.55 -6.47
CA LYS A 26 18.52 -6.86 -6.73
C LYS A 26 18.30 -7.86 -5.59
N GLU A 27 18.09 -7.40 -4.36
CA GLU A 27 17.71 -8.23 -3.21
C GLU A 27 16.19 -8.39 -3.07
N ARG A 28 15.46 -8.07 -4.14
CA ARG A 28 13.99 -8.13 -4.21
C ARG A 28 13.29 -7.25 -3.19
N ILE A 29 13.90 -6.11 -2.87
CA ILE A 29 13.37 -5.13 -1.92
C ILE A 29 12.80 -3.94 -2.70
N VAL A 30 11.52 -3.65 -2.48
CA VAL A 30 10.77 -2.54 -3.06
C VAL A 30 10.27 -1.63 -1.95
N PHE A 31 10.26 -0.31 -2.18
CA PHE A 31 9.83 0.67 -1.19
C PHE A 31 8.63 1.47 -1.67
N LEU A 32 7.68 1.67 -0.75
CA LEU A 32 6.67 2.72 -0.82
C LEU A 32 6.95 3.72 0.30
N ASN A 33 7.69 4.78 0.01
CA ASN A 33 8.00 5.86 0.94
C ASN A 33 7.28 7.14 0.51
N GLY A 34 6.33 7.61 1.35
CA GLY A 34 5.52 8.79 1.06
C GLY A 34 4.15 8.49 0.46
N PRO A 35 3.51 9.48 -0.21
CA PRO A 35 2.16 9.33 -0.73
C PRO A 35 2.04 8.28 -1.84
N VAL A 36 0.86 7.64 -1.90
CA VAL A 36 0.45 6.80 -3.02
C VAL A 36 -0.12 7.72 -4.11
N ASP A 37 0.60 7.86 -5.20
CA ASP A 37 0.21 8.61 -6.38
C ASP A 37 0.54 7.84 -7.67
N ASP A 38 0.18 8.39 -8.83
CA ASP A 38 0.40 7.71 -10.11
C ASP A 38 1.89 7.46 -10.39
N HIS A 39 2.78 8.35 -9.93
CA HIS A 39 4.20 8.21 -10.14
C HIS A 39 4.78 7.07 -9.29
N SER A 40 4.51 7.07 -7.98
CA SER A 40 4.95 6.01 -7.07
C SER A 40 4.36 4.66 -7.45
N ALA A 41 3.08 4.63 -7.85
CA ALA A 41 2.42 3.40 -8.28
C ALA A 41 3.04 2.81 -9.54
N ASN A 42 3.27 3.60 -10.58
CA ASN A 42 3.90 3.15 -11.82
C ASN A 42 5.31 2.57 -11.58
N LEU A 43 6.10 3.20 -10.70
CA LEU A 43 7.43 2.69 -10.35
C LEU A 43 7.36 1.36 -9.61
N ILE A 44 6.45 1.21 -8.65
CA ILE A 44 6.29 -0.03 -7.87
C ILE A 44 5.79 -1.16 -8.77
N VAL A 45 4.78 -0.91 -9.59
CA VAL A 45 4.26 -1.89 -10.57
C VAL A 45 5.38 -2.37 -11.51
N ALA A 46 6.17 -1.45 -12.06
CA ALA A 46 7.29 -1.81 -12.93
C ALA A 46 8.35 -2.67 -12.21
N GLN A 47 8.65 -2.36 -10.94
CA GLN A 47 9.57 -3.14 -10.12
C GLN A 47 9.02 -4.55 -9.82
N PHE A 48 7.74 -4.69 -9.50
CA PHE A 48 7.11 -5.98 -9.27
C PHE A 48 7.15 -6.87 -10.51
N LEU A 49 6.77 -6.34 -11.67
CA LEU A 49 6.81 -7.07 -12.94
C LEU A 49 8.26 -7.44 -13.35
N HIS A 50 9.22 -6.56 -13.10
CA HIS A 50 10.63 -6.85 -13.33
C HIS A 50 11.11 -8.01 -12.45
N LEU A 51 10.82 -7.95 -11.13
CA LEU A 51 11.23 -9.01 -10.21
C LEU A 51 10.55 -10.35 -10.49
N GLU A 52 9.29 -10.35 -10.92
CA GLU A 52 8.61 -11.55 -11.40
C GLU A 52 9.33 -12.14 -12.61
N SER A 53 9.71 -11.31 -13.59
CA SER A 53 10.40 -11.76 -14.79
C SER A 53 11.79 -12.33 -14.52
N GLU A 54 12.47 -11.90 -13.44
CA GLU A 54 13.77 -12.45 -13.03
C GLU A 54 13.64 -13.81 -12.33
N ASP A 55 12.70 -13.94 -11.40
CA ASP A 55 12.45 -15.19 -10.67
C ASP A 55 11.05 -15.17 -10.05
N SER A 56 10.12 -15.89 -10.65
CA SER A 56 8.73 -15.98 -10.20
C SER A 56 8.51 -16.84 -8.95
N SER A 57 9.54 -17.52 -8.46
CA SER A 57 9.46 -18.43 -7.30
C SER A 57 9.88 -17.79 -5.97
N LYS A 58 10.55 -16.63 -6.02
CA LYS A 58 11.07 -15.95 -4.84
C LYS A 58 10.19 -14.79 -4.41
N ASP A 59 9.99 -14.66 -3.11
CA ASP A 59 9.22 -13.57 -2.51
C ASP A 59 9.78 -12.18 -2.89
N ILE A 60 8.88 -11.20 -2.94
CA ILE A 60 9.21 -9.78 -3.02
C ILE A 60 8.98 -9.16 -1.65
N ASN A 61 9.96 -8.41 -1.14
CA ASN A 61 9.89 -7.72 0.14
C ASN A 61 9.45 -6.26 -0.09
N PHE A 62 8.23 -5.92 0.28
CA PHE A 62 7.63 -4.62 0.08
C PHE A 62 7.60 -3.82 1.38
N TYR A 63 8.48 -2.81 1.49
CA TYR A 63 8.61 -1.95 2.66
C TYR A 63 7.74 -0.70 2.51
N ILE A 64 6.88 -0.45 3.50
CA ILE A 64 5.85 0.58 3.44
C ILE A 64 6.04 1.59 4.58
N ASN A 65 6.18 2.87 4.21
CA ASN A 65 6.09 4.04 5.07
C ASN A 65 5.28 5.11 4.36
N SER A 66 3.95 5.03 4.46
CA SER A 66 3.05 5.83 3.64
C SER A 66 1.86 6.39 4.42
N PRO A 67 1.52 7.68 4.23
CA PRO A 67 0.28 8.26 4.73
C PRO A 67 -0.96 7.84 3.91
N GLY A 68 -0.80 7.04 2.84
CA GLY A 68 -1.85 6.74 1.88
C GLY A 68 -1.85 7.71 0.68
N GLY A 69 -2.96 7.82 -0.01
CA GLY A 69 -3.08 8.67 -1.20
C GLY A 69 -4.18 8.23 -2.16
N LEU A 70 -3.93 8.32 -3.47
CA LEU A 70 -4.92 8.08 -4.51
C LEU A 70 -5.36 6.61 -4.54
N VAL A 71 -6.67 6.39 -4.52
CA VAL A 71 -7.25 5.03 -4.51
C VAL A 71 -6.92 4.27 -5.78
N THR A 72 -7.07 4.89 -6.94
CA THR A 72 -6.80 4.24 -8.24
C THR A 72 -5.33 3.84 -8.39
N ALA A 73 -4.42 4.69 -7.95
CA ALA A 73 -2.98 4.40 -7.91
C ALA A 73 -2.68 3.22 -6.97
N GLY A 74 -3.28 3.20 -5.78
CA GLY A 74 -3.14 2.08 -4.84
C GLY A 74 -3.76 0.78 -5.35
N LEU A 75 -4.90 0.83 -6.03
CA LEU A 75 -5.51 -0.34 -6.63
C LEU A 75 -4.64 -0.94 -7.76
N SER A 76 -3.91 -0.12 -8.53
CA SER A 76 -2.98 -0.64 -9.55
C SER A 76 -1.81 -1.44 -8.91
N ILE A 77 -1.30 -0.97 -7.77
CA ILE A 77 -0.30 -1.73 -6.99
C ILE A 77 -0.93 -3.03 -6.45
N TYR A 78 -2.11 -2.92 -5.84
CA TYR A 78 -2.83 -4.07 -5.29
C TYR A 78 -3.09 -5.16 -6.34
N ASP A 79 -3.65 -4.77 -7.48
CA ASP A 79 -3.94 -5.72 -8.57
C ASP A 79 -2.66 -6.40 -9.06
N THR A 80 -1.56 -5.66 -9.15
CA THR A 80 -0.26 -6.23 -9.51
C THR A 80 0.25 -7.22 -8.45
N MET A 81 0.14 -6.87 -7.15
CA MET A 81 0.50 -7.78 -6.05
C MET A 81 -0.28 -9.11 -6.10
N GLN A 82 -1.54 -9.08 -6.54
CA GLN A 82 -2.38 -10.28 -6.65
C GLN A 82 -2.20 -11.01 -7.98
N PHE A 83 -1.69 -10.34 -9.01
CA PHE A 83 -1.55 -10.87 -10.36
C PHE A 83 -0.24 -11.63 -10.57
N ILE A 84 0.86 -11.16 -9.97
CA ILE A 84 2.21 -11.76 -10.12
C ILE A 84 2.33 -13.09 -9.37
N GLY A 85 3.24 -13.97 -9.86
CA GLY A 85 3.49 -15.28 -9.26
C GLY A 85 4.18 -15.24 -7.89
N PRO A 86 5.17 -14.35 -7.64
CA PRO A 86 5.82 -14.24 -6.34
C PRO A 86 4.88 -13.80 -5.22
N ASP A 87 5.04 -14.38 -4.02
CA ASP A 87 4.42 -13.80 -2.83
C ASP A 87 5.01 -12.42 -2.51
N VAL A 88 4.16 -11.45 -2.18
CA VAL A 88 4.60 -10.14 -1.71
C VAL A 88 4.54 -10.11 -0.19
N ALA A 89 5.71 -10.14 0.46
CA ALA A 89 5.84 -9.94 1.89
C ALA A 89 5.84 -8.44 2.21
N THR A 90 4.96 -7.96 3.07
CA THR A 90 4.85 -6.55 3.42
C THR A 90 5.46 -6.24 4.78
N TYR A 91 6.13 -5.08 4.88
CA TYR A 91 6.80 -4.61 6.10
C TYR A 91 6.41 -3.15 6.37
N VAL A 92 5.65 -2.90 7.43
CA VAL A 92 5.30 -1.53 7.84
C VAL A 92 6.41 -0.94 8.70
N MET A 93 6.96 0.19 8.25
CA MET A 93 7.96 0.98 8.96
C MET A 93 7.44 2.41 9.15
N GLY A 94 7.46 2.91 10.39
CA GLY A 94 6.92 4.24 10.70
C GLY A 94 5.40 4.26 10.61
N GLN A 95 4.81 4.32 9.40
CA GLN A 95 3.36 4.34 9.26
C GLN A 95 2.85 3.63 8.00
N ALA A 96 1.65 3.07 8.11
CA ALA A 96 0.83 2.65 6.99
C ALA A 96 -0.60 3.18 7.24
N CYS A 97 -0.96 4.27 6.56
CA CYS A 97 -2.26 4.90 6.74
C CYS A 97 -3.09 4.82 5.46
N SER A 98 -4.43 4.70 5.60
CA SER A 98 -5.35 4.76 4.46
C SER A 98 -4.95 3.75 3.37
N MET A 99 -4.70 4.21 2.14
CA MET A 99 -4.23 3.36 1.04
C MET A 99 -2.92 2.63 1.35
N GLY A 100 -2.04 3.20 2.19
CA GLY A 100 -0.84 2.53 2.67
C GLY A 100 -1.14 1.32 3.56
N SER A 101 -2.15 1.41 4.45
CA SER A 101 -2.59 0.30 5.28
C SER A 101 -3.29 -0.80 4.47
N PHE A 102 -4.03 -0.40 3.44
CA PHE A 102 -4.65 -1.33 2.51
C PHE A 102 -3.60 -2.18 1.78
N LEU A 103 -2.55 -1.56 1.25
CA LEU A 103 -1.45 -2.26 0.58
C LEU A 103 -0.65 -3.15 1.56
N ALA A 104 -0.43 -2.69 2.79
CA ALA A 104 0.23 -3.49 3.82
C ALA A 104 -0.54 -4.77 4.13
N GLN A 105 -1.87 -4.68 4.28
CA GLN A 105 -2.72 -5.83 4.55
C GLN A 105 -2.85 -6.77 3.33
N ALA A 106 -2.67 -6.26 2.12
CA ALA A 106 -2.81 -7.02 0.88
C ALA A 106 -1.64 -7.98 0.59
N GLY A 107 -0.60 -7.99 1.41
CA GLY A 107 0.50 -8.95 1.34
C GLY A 107 0.06 -10.40 1.53
N ALA A 108 0.93 -11.33 1.17
CA ALA A 108 0.68 -12.76 1.32
C ALA A 108 0.43 -13.12 2.80
N VAL A 109 -0.58 -13.95 3.05
CA VAL A 109 -0.95 -14.39 4.41
C VAL A 109 0.24 -15.09 5.08
N GLY A 110 0.52 -14.70 6.33
CA GLY A 110 1.68 -15.15 7.09
C GLY A 110 2.96 -14.35 6.83
N LYS A 111 2.94 -13.41 5.85
CA LYS A 111 4.09 -12.59 5.43
C LYS A 111 3.81 -11.09 5.53
N ARG A 112 2.90 -10.67 6.41
CA ARG A 112 2.55 -9.26 6.64
C ARG A 112 3.09 -8.83 8.00
N TYR A 113 4.16 -8.05 7.96
CA TYR A 113 4.95 -7.69 9.12
C TYR A 113 4.78 -6.21 9.47
N VAL A 114 4.79 -5.92 10.77
CA VAL A 114 4.80 -4.56 11.32
C VAL A 114 5.98 -4.41 12.28
N LEU A 115 6.69 -3.29 12.25
CA LEU A 115 7.75 -3.00 13.21
C LEU A 115 7.13 -2.47 14.51
N PRO A 116 7.79 -2.65 15.69
CA PRO A 116 7.16 -2.37 16.99
C PRO A 116 6.61 -0.95 17.16
N GLU A 117 7.30 0.05 16.63
CA GLU A 117 6.90 1.46 16.76
C GLU A 117 6.09 1.97 15.55
N SER A 118 5.70 1.08 14.64
CA SER A 118 4.91 1.48 13.48
C SER A 118 3.44 1.71 13.84
N ARG A 119 2.79 2.59 13.07
CA ARG A 119 1.37 2.91 13.22
C ARG A 119 0.60 2.51 11.97
N THR A 120 -0.54 1.89 12.18
CA THR A 120 -1.48 1.58 11.11
C THR A 120 -2.74 2.42 11.28
N MET A 121 -3.26 3.01 10.21
CA MET A 121 -4.52 3.75 10.26
C MET A 121 -5.43 3.29 9.13
N ILE A 122 -6.65 2.94 9.49
CA ILE A 122 -7.72 2.58 8.57
C ILE A 122 -8.86 3.59 8.65
N HIS A 123 -9.41 3.95 7.51
CA HIS A 123 -10.60 4.76 7.38
C HIS A 123 -11.27 4.53 6.01
N ARG A 124 -12.51 4.98 5.86
CA ARG A 124 -13.18 5.02 4.56
C ARG A 124 -12.57 6.10 3.65
N VAL A 125 -12.75 5.94 2.34
CA VAL A 125 -12.34 6.96 1.37
C VAL A 125 -13.01 8.29 1.70
N SER A 126 -12.21 9.32 1.93
CA SER A 126 -12.70 10.69 1.98
C SER A 126 -12.83 11.20 0.54
N SER A 127 -14.06 11.43 0.07
CA SER A 127 -14.25 12.19 -1.17
C SER A 127 -13.90 13.64 -0.87
N GLY A 128 -12.68 14.06 -1.24
CA GLY A 128 -12.38 15.46 -1.38
C GLY A 128 -13.29 16.01 -2.47
N THR A 129 -14.29 16.82 -2.09
CA THR A 129 -15.11 17.55 -3.06
C THR A 129 -14.17 18.51 -3.79
N PRO A 130 -13.98 18.42 -5.11
CA PRO A 130 -13.29 19.48 -5.84
C PRO A 130 -14.04 20.79 -5.57
N GLY A 131 -13.34 21.79 -5.08
CA GLY A 131 -13.94 23.08 -4.72
C GLY A 131 -14.73 23.63 -5.91
N THR A 132 -16.04 23.71 -5.78
CA THR A 132 -16.93 24.36 -6.73
C THR A 132 -16.77 25.87 -6.59
N SER A 133 -15.97 26.46 -7.46
CA SER A 133 -15.98 27.90 -7.71
C SER A 133 -16.49 28.09 -9.14
N GLY A 134 -17.72 28.57 -9.32
CA GLY A 134 -18.22 28.92 -10.66
C GLY A 134 -19.75 29.08 -10.76
N SER A 135 -20.15 30.16 -11.32
CA SER A 135 -21.44 30.79 -11.65
C SER A 135 -22.67 29.91 -11.97
N VAL A 136 -23.81 30.52 -11.72
CA VAL A 136 -25.21 30.06 -11.57
C VAL A 136 -25.88 29.32 -12.74
N HIS A 137 -25.22 29.10 -13.89
CA HIS A 137 -25.87 28.45 -15.06
C HIS A 137 -25.53 26.97 -15.28
N VAL A 138 -24.86 26.33 -14.32
CA VAL A 138 -24.40 24.91 -14.43
C VAL A 138 -25.03 24.02 -13.34
N GLN A 139 -26.07 24.48 -12.66
CA GLN A 139 -26.55 23.82 -11.42
C GLN A 139 -27.11 22.40 -11.62
N GLU A 140 -27.81 22.13 -12.73
CA GLU A 140 -28.44 20.83 -12.93
C GLU A 140 -27.44 19.74 -13.37
N LEU A 141 -26.54 20.07 -14.28
CA LEU A 141 -25.44 19.16 -14.71
C LEU A 141 -24.43 18.94 -13.58
N GLN A 142 -24.12 19.96 -12.80
CA GLN A 142 -23.24 19.86 -11.62
C GLN A 142 -23.86 18.98 -10.52
N PHE A 143 -25.18 19.05 -10.34
CA PHE A 143 -25.87 18.20 -9.35
C PHE A 143 -25.83 16.73 -9.74
N GLU A 144 -26.07 16.39 -11.01
CA GLU A 144 -25.99 15.03 -11.53
C GLU A 144 -24.56 14.48 -11.46
N ASP A 145 -23.56 15.29 -11.81
CA ASP A 145 -22.16 14.89 -11.72
C ASP A 145 -21.72 14.70 -10.25
N ALA A 146 -22.16 15.55 -9.34
CA ALA A 146 -21.92 15.39 -7.90
C ALA A 146 -22.58 14.12 -7.35
N ARG A 147 -23.81 13.82 -7.77
CA ARG A 147 -24.53 12.60 -7.39
C ARG A 147 -23.77 11.36 -7.89
N ARG A 148 -23.36 11.32 -9.15
CA ARG A 148 -22.60 10.21 -9.75
C ARG A 148 -21.25 10.03 -9.05
N THR A 149 -20.55 11.13 -8.75
CA THR A 149 -19.29 11.08 -8.00
C THR A 149 -19.49 10.53 -6.60
N TYR A 150 -20.57 10.92 -5.93
CA TYR A 150 -20.93 10.37 -4.62
C TYR A 150 -21.25 8.87 -4.69
N GLU A 151 -22.06 8.45 -5.66
CA GLU A 151 -22.40 7.04 -5.87
C GLU A 151 -21.13 6.20 -6.14
N GLU A 152 -20.22 6.71 -6.97
CA GLU A 152 -18.94 6.03 -7.24
C GLU A 152 -18.07 5.95 -6.00
N SER A 153 -18.00 7.01 -5.19
CA SER A 153 -17.30 6.99 -3.89
C SER A 153 -17.89 5.94 -2.94
N GLN A 154 -19.20 5.74 -2.94
CA GLN A 154 -19.84 4.69 -2.14
C GLN A 154 -19.47 3.28 -2.66
N ARG A 155 -19.43 3.07 -3.97
CA ARG A 155 -18.99 1.79 -4.56
C ARG A 155 -17.54 1.48 -4.22
N ILE A 156 -16.67 2.48 -4.32
CA ILE A 156 -15.25 2.35 -3.95
C ILE A 156 -15.11 2.02 -2.47
N ASN A 157 -15.84 2.72 -1.58
CA ASN A 157 -15.84 2.43 -0.15
C ASN A 157 -16.30 1.01 0.16
N GLN A 158 -17.40 0.58 -0.47
CA GLN A 158 -17.87 -0.79 -0.33
C GLN A 158 -16.80 -1.78 -0.79
N ARG A 159 -16.24 -1.57 -1.98
CA ARG A 159 -15.22 -2.46 -2.55
C ARG A 159 -13.99 -2.56 -1.69
N LEU A 160 -13.45 -1.44 -1.20
CA LEU A 160 -12.29 -1.45 -0.31
C LEU A 160 -12.59 -2.14 1.02
N THR A 161 -13.78 -1.92 1.60
CA THR A 161 -14.21 -2.63 2.82
C THR A 161 -14.26 -4.15 2.60
N GLU A 162 -14.82 -4.61 1.48
CA GLU A 162 -14.85 -6.02 1.10
C GLU A 162 -13.43 -6.61 0.96
N LEU A 163 -12.49 -5.84 0.38
CA LEU A 163 -11.09 -6.24 0.22
C LEU A 163 -10.37 -6.29 1.58
N TYR A 164 -10.61 -5.33 2.47
CA TYR A 164 -10.10 -5.39 3.85
C TYR A 164 -10.60 -6.65 4.58
N VAL A 165 -11.88 -7.00 4.44
CA VAL A 165 -12.45 -8.22 5.02
C VAL A 165 -11.81 -9.48 4.41
N ARG A 166 -11.61 -9.50 3.09
CA ARG A 166 -10.99 -10.63 2.39
C ARG A 166 -9.60 -10.97 2.92
N HIS A 167 -8.79 -9.94 3.20
CA HIS A 167 -7.42 -10.12 3.70
C HIS A 167 -7.33 -10.17 5.23
N ASN A 168 -8.44 -10.00 5.95
CA ASN A 168 -8.43 -9.99 7.40
C ASN A 168 -8.27 -11.40 7.98
N THR A 169 -7.26 -11.60 8.84
CA THR A 169 -6.97 -12.89 9.48
C THR A 169 -7.62 -13.08 10.84
N ALA A 170 -8.22 -12.03 11.43
CA ALA A 170 -8.97 -12.12 12.68
C ALA A 170 -10.47 -12.43 12.48
N GLY A 171 -10.92 -12.67 11.24
CA GLY A 171 -12.30 -13.01 10.92
C GLY A 171 -13.29 -11.86 11.09
N LYS A 172 -12.86 -10.61 10.93
CA LYS A 172 -13.74 -9.45 11.02
C LYS A 172 -14.79 -9.47 9.93
N THR A 173 -16.03 -9.21 10.34
CA THR A 173 -17.16 -9.10 9.42
C THR A 173 -17.14 -7.79 8.66
N TYR A 174 -17.89 -7.71 7.55
CA TYR A 174 -18.08 -6.47 6.81
C TYR A 174 -18.62 -5.33 7.70
N ALA A 175 -19.58 -5.64 8.57
CA ALA A 175 -20.19 -4.64 9.46
C ALA A 175 -19.16 -4.08 10.46
N GLU A 176 -18.35 -4.94 11.09
CA GLU A 176 -17.28 -4.50 12.01
C GLU A 176 -16.24 -3.66 11.29
N MET A 177 -15.78 -4.10 10.10
CA MET A 177 -14.80 -3.37 9.32
C MET A 177 -15.35 -2.01 8.88
N HIS A 178 -16.56 -2.00 8.32
CA HIS A 178 -17.23 -0.77 7.89
C HIS A 178 -17.45 0.22 9.05
N ASP A 179 -17.84 -0.27 10.23
CA ASP A 179 -18.05 0.59 11.40
C ASP A 179 -16.76 1.17 11.93
N THR A 180 -15.68 0.38 11.96
CA THR A 180 -14.36 0.85 12.38
C THR A 180 -13.79 1.88 11.42
N MET A 181 -14.01 1.70 10.11
CA MET A 181 -13.52 2.62 9.08
C MET A 181 -14.34 3.92 8.97
N LYS A 182 -15.44 4.09 9.71
CA LYS A 182 -16.21 5.36 9.71
C LYS A 182 -15.38 6.56 10.12
N PHE A 183 -14.41 6.35 10.99
CA PHE A 183 -13.50 7.37 11.51
C PHE A 183 -12.06 6.91 11.35
N ASP A 184 -11.12 7.85 11.46
CA ASP A 184 -9.69 7.51 11.47
C ASP A 184 -9.39 6.64 12.68
N THR A 185 -9.15 5.35 12.45
CA THR A 185 -8.83 4.38 13.49
C THR A 185 -7.35 4.06 13.45
N PHE A 186 -6.63 4.54 14.47
CA PHE A 186 -5.19 4.35 14.62
C PHE A 186 -4.90 3.13 15.50
N LEU A 187 -4.01 2.27 15.02
CA LEU A 187 -3.61 1.03 15.67
C LEU A 187 -2.09 1.00 15.88
N SER A 188 -1.65 0.50 17.06
CA SER A 188 -0.27 0.11 17.29
C SER A 188 0.08 -1.13 16.47
N ALA A 189 1.35 -1.55 16.51
CA ALA A 189 1.78 -2.78 15.84
C ALA A 189 1.04 -4.01 16.38
N GLU A 190 0.92 -4.13 17.70
CA GLU A 190 0.22 -5.24 18.37
C GLU A 190 -1.28 -5.22 18.09
N GLU A 191 -1.89 -4.03 18.11
CA GLU A 191 -3.31 -3.86 17.79
C GLU A 191 -3.60 -4.22 16.32
N ALA A 192 -2.71 -3.86 15.37
CA ALA A 192 -2.84 -4.22 13.97
C ALA A 192 -2.81 -5.74 13.74
N VAL A 193 -1.94 -6.45 14.48
CA VAL A 193 -1.90 -7.93 14.47
C VAL A 193 -3.17 -8.50 15.11
N ALA A 194 -3.55 -8.03 16.30
CA ALA A 194 -4.76 -8.51 16.98
C ALA A 194 -6.04 -8.26 16.17
N TRP A 195 -6.04 -7.18 15.38
CA TRP A 195 -7.15 -6.84 14.47
C TRP A 195 -7.15 -7.62 13.16
N GLY A 196 -6.05 -8.38 12.87
CA GLY A 196 -5.91 -9.18 11.66
C GLY A 196 -5.51 -8.38 10.41
N LEU A 197 -4.96 -7.18 10.59
CA LEU A 197 -4.41 -6.36 9.49
C LEU A 197 -2.96 -6.71 9.17
N ALA A 198 -2.28 -7.38 10.09
CA ALA A 198 -0.93 -7.89 9.94
C ALA A 198 -0.84 -9.28 10.59
N ASP A 199 0.25 -9.99 10.33
CA ASP A 199 0.44 -11.35 10.85
C ASP A 199 1.40 -11.37 12.05
N GLN A 200 2.41 -10.48 12.08
CA GLN A 200 3.43 -10.52 13.12
C GLN A 200 4.09 -9.16 13.35
N VAL A 201 4.37 -8.86 14.64
CA VAL A 201 5.31 -7.79 15.02
C VAL A 201 6.72 -8.36 14.98
N ILE A 202 7.63 -7.71 14.21
CA ILE A 202 9.03 -8.13 14.12
C ILE A 202 9.96 -7.03 14.63
N ALA A 203 10.76 -7.33 15.67
CA ALA A 203 11.72 -6.39 16.25
C ALA A 203 13.10 -6.46 15.59
N LYS A 204 13.46 -7.60 15.00
CA LYS A 204 14.75 -7.83 14.34
C LYS A 204 14.56 -8.63 13.06
N ARG A 205 15.28 -8.24 12.02
CA ARG A 205 15.35 -9.02 10.77
C ARG A 205 16.23 -10.25 11.01
N THR A 206 15.68 -11.44 10.91
CA THR A 206 16.46 -12.67 10.78
C THR A 206 16.93 -12.76 9.32
N MET A 207 18.25 -12.67 9.11
CA MET A 207 18.84 -12.98 7.81
C MET A 207 19.04 -14.50 7.73
N ASN A 208 18.32 -15.15 6.85
CA ASN A 208 18.57 -16.55 6.48
C ASN A 208 19.59 -16.61 5.36
#